data_6ea16eab59b47005fb630c5b23d99f22
#
_entry.id   6ea16eab59b47005fb630c5b23d99f22
#
_cell.length_a   1.000
_cell.length_b   1.000
_cell.length_c   1.000
_cell.angle_alpha   90.00
_cell.angle_beta   90.00
_cell.angle_gamma   90.00
#
_symmetry.space_group_name_H-M   'P 1'
#
loop_
_entity.id
_entity.type
_entity.pdbx_description
1 polymer ?
#
loop_
_entity_poly.entity_id
_entity_poly.type
_entity_poly.pdbx_seq_one_letter_code
_entity_poly.pdbx_strand_id
1 'polypeptide(L)'
;MERKTADEYPQELLDLFHEYQHGDIDRRSFLNSVGKFAVGGLTVAAIFESLKPNYAWSQTIRKDDKDLTLGYETVPSPDGNGSIKGYLARPAKGKKFPTVLVIHENRGLNPYIEDVARRLAKAGYMAFAPDGLTSVGGYPGDDEKGAVAFRKVDGKKMTEDFVAAAK
;
A
#
# COMPACT_ATOMS: atom_id res chain seq x y z
N MET A 1 -23.22 7.52 -2.28
CA MET A 1 -23.53 6.10 -2.61
C MET A 1 -22.90 5.28 -1.51
N GLU A 2 -23.67 4.45 -0.83
CA GLU A 2 -23.18 3.56 0.22
C GLU A 2 -22.27 2.52 -0.41
N ARG A 3 -21.11 2.26 0.22
CA ARG A 3 -20.12 1.33 -0.36
C ARG A 3 -20.55 -0.10 -0.06
N LYS A 4 -20.55 -0.94 -1.08
CA LYS A 4 -20.80 -2.37 -0.96
C LYS A 4 -19.69 -3.06 -0.16
N THR A 5 -20.08 -4.02 0.65
CA THR A 5 -19.17 -4.96 1.31
C THR A 5 -18.81 -6.11 0.35
N ALA A 6 -17.78 -6.90 0.64
CA ALA A 6 -17.31 -7.95 -0.28
C ALA A 6 -18.40 -8.99 -0.60
N ASP A 7 -19.25 -9.31 0.36
CA ASP A 7 -20.37 -10.24 0.24
C ASP A 7 -21.53 -9.76 -0.66
N GLU A 8 -21.54 -8.46 -1.00
CA GLU A 8 -22.52 -7.87 -1.94
C GLU A 8 -22.06 -7.91 -3.39
N TYR A 9 -20.83 -8.42 -3.65
CA TYR A 9 -20.33 -8.61 -5.00
C TYR A 9 -20.38 -10.09 -5.40
N PRO A 10 -20.66 -10.40 -6.68
CA PRO A 10 -20.50 -11.77 -7.19
C PRO A 10 -19.07 -12.26 -6.98
N GLN A 11 -18.89 -13.48 -6.48
CA GLN A 11 -17.57 -14.07 -6.24
C GLN A 11 -16.68 -14.01 -7.48
N GLU A 12 -17.24 -14.32 -8.66
CA GLU A 12 -16.52 -14.26 -9.92
C GLU A 12 -15.95 -12.87 -10.25
N LEU A 13 -16.63 -11.79 -9.83
CA LEU A 13 -16.14 -10.43 -10.01
C LEU A 13 -14.97 -10.13 -9.06
N LEU A 14 -15.01 -10.66 -7.83
CA LEU A 14 -13.92 -10.55 -6.87
C LEU A 14 -12.69 -11.34 -7.32
N ASP A 15 -12.88 -12.53 -7.88
CA ASP A 15 -11.81 -13.37 -8.42
C ASP A 15 -11.11 -12.66 -9.60
N LEU A 16 -11.88 -12.12 -10.54
CA LEU A 16 -11.33 -11.32 -11.65
C LEU A 16 -10.55 -10.09 -11.15
N PHE A 17 -11.05 -9.42 -10.12
CA PHE A 17 -10.34 -8.28 -9.55
C PHE A 17 -9.05 -8.70 -8.85
N HIS A 18 -9.04 -9.86 -8.21
CA HIS A 18 -7.85 -10.46 -7.61
C HIS A 18 -6.79 -10.77 -8.67
N GLU A 19 -7.14 -11.47 -9.75
CA GLU A 19 -6.23 -11.76 -10.88
C GLU A 19 -5.65 -10.46 -11.47
N TYR A 20 -6.48 -9.44 -11.64
CA TYR A 20 -6.03 -8.14 -12.10
C TYR A 20 -5.04 -7.48 -11.12
N GLN A 21 -5.30 -7.54 -9.82
CA GLN A 21 -4.42 -6.97 -8.80
C GLN A 21 -3.06 -7.67 -8.74
N HIS A 22 -3.01 -8.98 -8.97
CA HIS A 22 -1.77 -9.76 -9.02
C HIS A 22 -1.06 -9.65 -10.36
N GLY A 23 -1.71 -9.14 -11.38
CA GLY A 23 -1.15 -8.94 -12.71
C GLY A 23 -1.23 -10.18 -13.60
N ASP A 24 -2.05 -11.16 -13.22
CA ASP A 24 -2.33 -12.37 -13.98
C ASP A 24 -3.14 -12.03 -15.24
N ILE A 25 -3.98 -11.00 -15.17
CA ILE A 25 -4.65 -10.39 -16.32
C ILE A 25 -4.35 -8.89 -16.41
N ASP A 26 -4.31 -8.37 -17.63
CA ASP A 26 -4.13 -6.93 -17.86
C ASP A 26 -5.42 -6.15 -17.65
N ARG A 27 -5.30 -4.80 -17.54
CA ARG A 27 -6.46 -3.91 -17.36
C ARG A 27 -7.51 -4.07 -18.44
N ARG A 28 -7.12 -4.28 -19.68
CA ARG A 28 -8.04 -4.40 -20.81
C ARG A 28 -8.85 -5.68 -20.71
N SER A 29 -8.18 -6.78 -20.43
CA SER A 29 -8.81 -8.10 -20.22
C SER A 29 -9.76 -8.06 -19.03
N PHE A 30 -9.34 -7.45 -17.92
CA PHE A 30 -10.21 -7.23 -16.76
C PHE A 30 -11.49 -6.45 -17.13
N LEU A 31 -11.35 -5.26 -17.73
CA LEU A 31 -12.50 -4.42 -18.10
C LEU A 31 -13.45 -5.12 -19.07
N ASN A 32 -12.93 -5.90 -20.03
CA ASN A 32 -13.75 -6.70 -20.94
C ASN A 32 -14.54 -7.78 -20.19
N SER A 33 -13.89 -8.49 -19.25
CA SER A 33 -14.55 -9.55 -18.46
C SER A 33 -15.59 -8.99 -17.49
N VAL A 34 -15.37 -7.79 -16.95
CA VAL A 34 -16.32 -7.09 -16.06
C VAL A 34 -17.58 -6.65 -16.82
N GLY A 35 -17.52 -6.53 -18.14
CA GLY A 35 -18.65 -6.10 -18.97
C GLY A 35 -19.94 -6.91 -18.74
N LYS A 36 -19.85 -8.21 -18.44
CA LYS A 36 -21.01 -9.08 -18.15
C LYS A 36 -21.75 -8.72 -16.85
N PHE A 37 -21.11 -7.98 -15.93
CA PHE A 37 -21.71 -7.51 -14.69
C PHE A 37 -22.32 -6.10 -14.83
N ALA A 38 -22.13 -5.45 -15.97
CA ALA A 38 -22.67 -4.12 -16.26
C ALA A 38 -24.15 -4.20 -16.66
N VAL A 39 -25.01 -4.51 -15.70
CA VAL A 39 -26.47 -4.63 -15.86
C VAL A 39 -27.21 -3.59 -15.03
N GLY A 40 -28.45 -3.28 -15.39
CA GLY A 40 -29.31 -2.40 -14.59
C GLY A 40 -28.82 -0.94 -14.49
N GLY A 41 -28.10 -0.43 -15.51
CA GLY A 41 -27.58 0.94 -15.54
C GLY A 41 -26.18 1.11 -14.91
N LEU A 42 -25.58 0.03 -14.40
CA LEU A 42 -24.18 0.06 -13.95
C LEU A 42 -23.24 0.03 -15.15
N THR A 43 -22.25 0.93 -15.17
CA THR A 43 -21.19 0.93 -16.17
C THR A 43 -19.98 0.13 -15.67
N VAL A 44 -19.19 -0.43 -16.60
CA VAL A 44 -17.91 -1.10 -16.27
C VAL A 44 -17.00 -0.19 -15.44
N ALA A 45 -16.95 1.10 -15.77
CA ALA A 45 -16.17 2.08 -15.02
C ALA A 45 -16.66 2.24 -13.57
N ALA A 46 -17.98 2.29 -13.35
CA ALA A 46 -18.57 2.40 -12.02
C ALA A 46 -18.29 1.15 -11.17
N ILE A 47 -18.35 -0.03 -11.76
CA ILE A 47 -17.99 -1.29 -11.09
C ILE A 47 -16.52 -1.27 -10.70
N PHE A 48 -15.63 -0.90 -11.63
CA PHE A 48 -14.20 -0.84 -11.36
C PHE A 48 -13.86 0.14 -10.24
N GLU A 49 -14.44 1.35 -10.26
CA GLU A 49 -14.22 2.33 -9.18
C GLU A 49 -14.76 1.84 -7.83
N SER A 50 -15.85 1.06 -7.82
CA SER A 50 -16.40 0.50 -6.57
C SER A 50 -15.52 -0.59 -5.95
N LEU A 51 -14.72 -1.28 -6.75
CA LEU A 51 -13.78 -2.31 -6.29
C LEU A 51 -12.47 -1.73 -5.78
N LYS A 52 -12.10 -0.50 -6.17
CA LYS A 52 -10.85 0.11 -5.72
C LYS A 52 -10.85 0.39 -4.22
N PRO A 53 -9.72 0.20 -3.54
CA PRO A 53 -9.58 0.56 -2.14
C PRO A 53 -9.85 2.05 -1.92
N ASN A 54 -10.68 2.39 -0.95
CA ASN A 54 -10.82 3.76 -0.49
C ASN A 54 -10.04 3.95 0.81
N TYR A 55 -8.78 4.34 0.69
CA TYR A 55 -7.88 4.50 1.83
C TYR A 55 -8.32 5.58 2.83
N ALA A 56 -9.06 6.60 2.37
CA ALA A 56 -9.57 7.63 3.27
C ALA A 56 -10.60 7.07 4.27
N TRP A 57 -11.41 6.11 3.83
CA TRP A 57 -12.43 5.47 4.67
C TRP A 57 -11.88 4.29 5.48
N SER A 58 -10.84 3.61 4.97
CA SER A 58 -10.22 2.48 5.68
C SER A 58 -9.17 2.92 6.70
N GLN A 59 -8.88 4.23 6.81
CA GLN A 59 -7.94 4.76 7.77
C GLN A 59 -8.46 4.58 9.19
N THR A 60 -7.74 3.80 10.01
CA THR A 60 -8.09 3.52 11.41
C THR A 60 -7.48 4.57 12.34
N ILE A 61 -6.22 4.95 12.11
CA ILE A 61 -5.50 5.95 12.92
C ILE A 61 -5.24 7.20 12.07
N ARG A 62 -5.66 8.35 12.59
CA ARG A 62 -5.50 9.62 11.89
C ARG A 62 -4.04 10.02 11.74
N LYS A 63 -3.73 10.74 10.65
CA LYS A 63 -2.39 11.28 10.38
C LYS A 63 -1.98 12.43 11.32
N ASP A 64 -2.93 13.02 12.03
CA ASP A 64 -2.75 14.11 13.00
C ASP A 64 -2.96 13.66 14.46
N ASP A 65 -2.87 12.35 14.73
CA ASP A 65 -2.99 11.80 16.09
C ASP A 65 -1.85 12.30 16.98
N LYS A 66 -2.20 13.05 18.02
CA LYS A 66 -1.25 13.71 18.93
C LYS A 66 -0.50 12.74 19.87
N ASP A 67 -0.99 11.52 19.99
CA ASP A 67 -0.31 10.49 20.78
C ASP A 67 0.86 9.84 20.02
N LEU A 68 1.04 10.19 18.73
CA LEU A 68 2.05 9.65 17.85
C LEU A 68 3.04 10.73 17.39
N THR A 69 4.27 10.32 17.17
CA THR A 69 5.27 11.04 16.37
C THR A 69 5.34 10.33 15.02
N LEU A 70 5.06 11.07 13.97
CA LEU A 70 4.97 10.58 12.60
C LEU A 70 5.90 11.38 11.69
N GLY A 71 6.50 10.72 10.71
CA GLY A 71 7.37 11.40 9.75
C GLY A 71 7.89 10.46 8.68
N TYR A 72 8.66 11.01 7.75
CA TYR A 72 9.42 10.23 6.78
C TYR A 72 10.90 10.36 7.09
N GLU A 73 11.57 9.24 7.08
CA GLU A 73 13.01 9.14 7.31
C GLU A 73 13.69 8.48 6.10
N THR A 74 14.96 8.80 5.90
CA THR A 74 15.76 8.20 4.85
C THR A 74 16.94 7.45 5.50
N VAL A 75 17.07 6.18 5.14
CA VAL A 75 18.12 5.30 5.65
C VAL A 75 19.15 5.06 4.53
N PRO A 76 20.45 5.20 4.79
CA PRO A 76 21.49 4.80 3.84
C PRO A 76 21.44 3.30 3.54
N SER A 77 21.55 2.94 2.25
CA SER A 77 21.56 1.56 1.77
C SER A 77 22.66 1.37 0.73
N PRO A 78 23.93 1.31 1.15
CA PRO A 78 25.06 1.26 0.23
C PRO A 78 25.10 -0.01 -0.64
N ASP A 79 24.60 -1.13 -0.14
CA ASP A 79 24.54 -2.40 -0.85
C ASP A 79 23.29 -2.50 -1.76
N GLY A 80 22.29 -1.64 -1.53
CA GLY A 80 21.05 -1.54 -2.30
C GLY A 80 21.08 -0.42 -3.34
N ASN A 81 20.12 0.48 -3.26
CA ASN A 81 19.95 1.62 -4.19
C ASN A 81 20.57 2.94 -3.63
N GLY A 82 21.48 2.86 -2.68
CA GLY A 82 22.14 3.99 -2.03
C GLY A 82 21.38 4.52 -0.82
N SER A 83 20.07 4.59 -0.87
CA SER A 83 19.20 4.93 0.25
C SER A 83 17.77 4.44 0.04
N ILE A 84 17.05 4.28 1.15
CA ILE A 84 15.62 3.99 1.15
C ILE A 84 14.88 4.99 2.05
N LYS A 85 13.81 5.57 1.53
CA LYS A 85 12.89 6.41 2.28
C LYS A 85 11.77 5.56 2.87
N GLY A 86 11.34 5.88 4.08
CA GLY A 86 10.23 5.16 4.71
C GLY A 86 9.41 6.05 5.63
N TYR A 87 8.25 5.56 6.02
CA TYR A 87 7.36 6.20 6.98
C TYR A 87 7.63 5.66 8.38
N LEU A 88 7.96 6.57 9.30
CA LEU A 88 8.18 6.30 10.70
C LEU A 88 6.94 6.67 11.52
N ALA A 89 6.49 5.76 12.35
CA ALA A 89 5.46 5.99 13.34
C ALA A 89 5.90 5.43 14.70
N ARG A 90 5.78 6.22 15.76
CA ARG A 90 6.09 5.78 17.13
C ARG A 90 5.21 6.52 18.14
N PRO A 91 5.07 6.00 19.38
CA PRO A 91 4.42 6.76 20.44
C PRO A 91 5.11 8.12 20.65
N ALA A 92 4.34 9.17 20.91
CA ALA A 92 4.87 10.51 21.17
C ALA A 92 5.62 10.58 22.52
N LYS A 93 5.26 9.72 23.47
CA LYS A 93 5.88 9.63 24.80
C LYS A 93 6.67 8.35 24.93
N GLY A 94 7.85 8.43 25.57
CA GLY A 94 8.75 7.30 25.76
C GLY A 94 10.08 7.50 25.02
N LYS A 95 11.07 6.67 25.35
CA LYS A 95 12.43 6.77 24.78
C LYS A 95 12.91 5.49 24.11
N LYS A 96 12.32 4.35 24.45
CA LYS A 96 12.68 3.04 23.89
C LYS A 96 11.40 2.27 23.55
N PHE A 97 11.34 1.75 22.36
CA PHE A 97 10.21 0.99 21.85
C PHE A 97 10.70 -0.28 21.17
N PRO A 98 10.01 -1.40 21.29
CA PRO A 98 10.24 -2.52 20.39
C PRO A 98 9.94 -2.05 18.96
N THR A 99 10.79 -2.45 18.02
CA THR A 99 10.72 -1.96 16.64
C THR A 99 10.11 -3.01 15.71
N VAL A 100 9.27 -2.57 14.78
CA VAL A 100 8.65 -3.40 13.75
C VAL A 100 8.95 -2.77 12.38
N LEU A 101 9.54 -3.57 11.49
CA LEU A 101 9.66 -3.22 10.07
C LEU A 101 8.37 -3.65 9.35
N VAL A 102 7.70 -2.71 8.69
CA VAL A 102 6.45 -2.96 7.96
C VAL A 102 6.76 -2.98 6.47
N ILE A 103 6.80 -4.16 5.87
CA ILE A 103 7.11 -4.33 4.44
C ILE A 103 5.80 -4.32 3.66
N HIS A 104 5.71 -3.44 2.65
CA HIS A 104 4.58 -3.36 1.74
C HIS A 104 4.62 -4.47 0.67
N GLU A 105 3.50 -4.72 0.03
CA GLU A 105 3.39 -5.62 -1.13
C GLU A 105 3.82 -4.91 -2.44
N ASN A 106 3.25 -5.29 -3.57
CA ASN A 106 3.63 -4.86 -4.92
C ASN A 106 3.08 -3.47 -5.34
N ARG A 107 2.60 -2.65 -4.39
CA ARG A 107 2.03 -1.31 -4.65
C ARG A 107 2.91 -0.17 -4.15
N GLY A 108 3.91 -0.48 -3.30
CA GLY A 108 4.70 0.52 -2.62
C GLY A 108 4.09 0.96 -1.28
N LEU A 109 4.67 1.98 -0.69
CA LEU A 109 4.24 2.56 0.58
C LEU A 109 2.94 3.36 0.40
N ASN A 110 1.83 2.66 0.24
CA ASN A 110 0.52 3.28 0.08
C ASN A 110 -0.09 3.73 1.43
N PRO A 111 -1.19 4.51 1.42
CA PRO A 111 -1.81 5.01 2.65
C PRO A 111 -2.29 3.94 3.63
N TYR A 112 -2.59 2.72 3.17
CA TYR A 112 -2.94 1.61 4.03
C TYR A 112 -1.74 1.12 4.85
N ILE A 113 -0.56 1.00 4.22
CA ILE A 113 0.69 0.61 4.90
C ILE A 113 1.10 1.66 5.93
N GLU A 114 0.96 2.95 5.60
CA GLU A 114 1.15 4.03 6.59
C GLU A 114 0.19 3.89 7.78
N ASP A 115 -1.07 3.51 7.54
CA ASP A 115 -2.04 3.29 8.62
C ASP A 115 -1.67 2.08 9.47
N VAL A 116 -1.17 0.99 8.87
CA VAL A 116 -0.64 -0.17 9.61
C VAL A 116 0.48 0.27 10.55
N ALA A 117 1.43 1.10 10.08
CA ALA A 117 2.51 1.62 10.91
C ALA A 117 1.96 2.47 12.07
N ARG A 118 0.96 3.32 11.85
CA ARG A 118 0.30 4.10 12.90
C ARG A 118 -0.42 3.22 13.92
N ARG A 119 -1.10 2.16 13.48
CA ARG A 119 -1.75 1.18 14.39
C ARG A 119 -0.75 0.49 15.29
N LEU A 120 0.39 0.08 14.76
CA LEU A 120 1.49 -0.48 15.54
C LEU A 120 2.03 0.54 16.55
N ALA A 121 2.19 1.80 16.15
CA ALA A 121 2.61 2.86 17.04
C ALA A 121 1.62 3.11 18.18
N LYS A 122 0.31 3.06 17.92
CA LYS A 122 -0.74 3.12 18.98
C LYS A 122 -0.66 1.92 19.92
N ALA A 123 -0.21 0.76 19.45
CA ALA A 123 0.01 -0.42 20.26
C ALA A 123 1.34 -0.39 21.06
N GLY A 124 2.12 0.69 20.97
CA GLY A 124 3.34 0.89 21.75
C GLY A 124 4.64 0.52 21.05
N TYR A 125 4.62 0.23 19.75
CA TYR A 125 5.81 -0.08 18.96
C TYR A 125 6.37 1.17 18.26
N MET A 126 7.63 1.13 17.88
CA MET A 126 8.15 1.97 16.81
C MET A 126 8.03 1.20 15.50
N ALA A 127 7.27 1.71 14.55
CA ALA A 127 7.07 1.08 13.26
C ALA A 127 7.78 1.89 12.17
N PHE A 128 8.60 1.25 11.36
CA PHE A 128 9.20 1.84 10.17
C PHE A 128 8.71 1.09 8.94
N ALA A 129 8.12 1.80 8.00
CA ALA A 129 7.59 1.27 6.75
C ALA A 129 8.42 1.83 5.58
N PRO A 130 9.49 1.15 5.15
CA PRO A 130 10.31 1.58 4.03
C PRO A 130 9.55 1.46 2.70
N ASP A 131 9.78 2.41 1.78
CA ASP A 131 9.21 2.41 0.44
C ASP A 131 10.18 1.78 -0.57
N GLY A 132 9.95 0.52 -0.92
CA GLY A 132 10.73 -0.20 -1.92
C GLY A 132 10.69 0.42 -3.32
N LEU A 133 9.80 1.40 -3.56
CA LEU A 133 9.76 2.18 -4.78
C LEU A 133 10.66 3.41 -4.74
N THR A 134 11.41 3.65 -3.67
CA THR A 134 12.27 4.85 -3.51
C THR A 134 13.18 5.06 -4.73
N SER A 135 13.78 3.99 -5.25
CA SER A 135 14.71 4.05 -6.41
C SER A 135 14.05 4.46 -7.73
N VAL A 136 12.74 4.39 -7.82
CA VAL A 136 11.93 4.75 -9.00
C VAL A 136 10.97 5.92 -8.76
N GLY A 137 11.21 6.69 -7.70
CA GLY A 137 10.46 7.91 -7.37
C GLY A 137 9.46 7.79 -6.22
N GLY A 138 9.39 6.61 -5.58
CA GLY A 138 8.47 6.33 -4.46
C GLY A 138 7.05 6.01 -4.91
N TYR A 139 6.17 5.83 -3.92
CA TYR A 139 4.76 5.56 -4.19
C TYR A 139 4.09 6.72 -4.94
N PRO A 140 3.50 6.49 -6.13
CA PRO A 140 3.02 7.57 -6.99
C PRO A 140 1.62 8.10 -6.63
N GLY A 141 1.06 7.73 -5.47
CA GLY A 141 -0.28 8.15 -5.03
C GLY A 141 -1.44 7.37 -5.65
N ASP A 142 -1.15 6.32 -6.41
CA ASP A 142 -2.11 5.47 -7.10
C ASP A 142 -1.57 4.04 -7.18
N ASP A 143 -2.38 3.05 -6.80
CA ASP A 143 -1.94 1.65 -6.71
C ASP A 143 -1.64 1.01 -8.06
N GLU A 144 -2.36 1.40 -9.13
CA GLU A 144 -2.09 0.87 -10.48
C GLU A 144 -0.73 1.37 -10.97
N LYS A 145 -0.45 2.66 -10.75
CA LYS A 145 0.86 3.24 -11.06
C LYS A 145 1.95 2.67 -10.17
N GLY A 146 1.63 2.41 -8.88
CA GLY A 146 2.52 1.73 -7.94
C GLY A 146 2.94 0.35 -8.44
N ALA A 147 1.99 -0.47 -8.91
CA ALA A 147 2.28 -1.78 -9.49
C ALA A 147 3.15 -1.70 -10.76
N VAL A 148 2.93 -0.69 -11.61
CA VAL A 148 3.78 -0.45 -12.80
C VAL A 148 5.19 -0.03 -12.38
N ALA A 149 5.33 0.81 -11.36
CA ALA A 149 6.61 1.24 -10.82
C ALA A 149 7.36 0.06 -10.18
N PHE A 150 6.66 -0.80 -9.42
CA PHE A 150 7.23 -1.98 -8.76
C PHE A 150 7.91 -2.95 -9.74
N ARG A 151 7.35 -3.12 -10.94
CA ARG A 151 7.96 -3.99 -11.99
C ARG A 151 9.27 -3.45 -12.54
N LYS A 152 9.62 -2.18 -12.28
CA LYS A 152 10.87 -1.54 -12.71
C LYS A 152 11.98 -1.60 -11.67
N VAL A 153 11.65 -2.00 -10.44
CA VAL A 153 12.61 -2.07 -9.33
C VAL A 153 13.51 -3.29 -9.50
N ASP A 154 14.80 -3.11 -9.24
CA ASP A 154 15.73 -4.23 -9.06
C ASP A 154 15.42 -4.93 -7.74
N GLY A 155 14.86 -6.14 -7.80
CA GLY A 155 14.41 -6.87 -6.62
C GLY A 155 15.54 -7.23 -5.65
N LYS A 156 16.77 -7.45 -6.14
CA LYS A 156 17.94 -7.74 -5.27
C LYS A 156 18.30 -6.49 -4.48
N LYS A 157 18.45 -5.36 -5.15
CA LYS A 157 18.77 -4.08 -4.51
C LYS A 157 17.67 -3.64 -3.54
N MET A 158 16.41 -3.85 -3.88
CA MET A 158 15.28 -3.58 -2.98
C MET A 158 15.35 -4.46 -1.72
N THR A 159 15.76 -5.72 -1.84
CA THR A 159 15.97 -6.57 -0.66
C THR A 159 17.07 -6.03 0.25
N GLU A 160 18.20 -5.57 -0.32
CA GLU A 160 19.26 -4.93 0.46
C GLU A 160 18.80 -3.61 1.10
N ASP A 161 17.95 -2.85 0.42
CA ASP A 161 17.34 -1.65 0.99
C ASP A 161 16.50 -1.98 2.24
N PHE A 162 15.69 -3.05 2.20
CA PHE A 162 14.92 -3.49 3.37
C PHE A 162 15.81 -4.02 4.49
N VAL A 163 16.90 -4.72 4.16
CA VAL A 163 17.90 -5.16 5.15
C VAL A 163 18.58 -3.96 5.81
N ALA A 164 18.92 -2.93 5.04
CA ALA A 164 19.49 -1.69 5.58
C ALA A 164 18.49 -0.98 6.50
N ALA A 165 17.21 -0.95 6.13
CA ALA A 165 16.14 -0.35 6.93
C ALA A 165 15.86 -1.08 8.25
N ALA A 166 16.28 -2.35 8.38
CA ALA A 166 16.11 -3.16 9.58
C ALA A 166 17.26 -3.03 10.60
N LYS A 167 18.38 -2.42 10.20
CA LYS A 167 19.59 -2.20 11.05
C LYS A 167 19.51 -0.89 11.80
#